data_72d12090fe4ec603b4e4d9e1032650e2
#
_entry.id   72d12090fe4ec603b4e4d9e1032650e2
#
_cell.length_a   1.000
_cell.length_b   1.000
_cell.length_c   1.000
_cell.angle_alpha   90.00
_cell.angle_beta   90.00
_cell.angle_gamma   90.00
#
_symmetry.space_group_name_H-M   'P 1'
#
loop_
_entity.id
_entity.type
_entity.pdbx_description
1 polymer ?
#
loop_
_entity_poly.entity_id
_entity_poly.type
_entity_poly.pdbx_seq_one_letter_code
_entity_poly.pdbx_strand_id
1 'polypeptide(L)'
;MKQIQYQQKAVKELVDKTIDLLTYSGMRHTLVFKAPTGAGKTVMASEMLLRLNAELRDRTDVPYKELAYIWIAPNKLHEQSYFKMKSFFTEGQELHPVIYDDLDHSAEGYIHPGEILFVNWESISRDNAVMIRDTEQSASLYDL
;
A
#
# COMPACT_ATOMS: atom_id res chain seq x y z
N MET A 1 5.16 25.92 6.59
CA MET A 1 4.84 25.63 5.18
C MET A 1 3.35 25.39 5.00
N LYS A 2 2.72 26.18 4.18
CA LYS A 2 1.28 26.07 3.91
C LYS A 2 0.85 24.70 3.35
N GLN A 3 1.71 24.03 2.62
CA GLN A 3 1.46 22.69 2.08
C GLN A 3 1.29 21.63 3.17
N ILE A 4 1.97 21.77 4.28
CA ILE A 4 1.94 20.78 5.36
C ILE A 4 0.55 20.73 6.02
N GLN A 5 -0.10 21.87 6.24
CA GLN A 5 -1.43 21.90 6.87
C GLN A 5 -2.51 21.25 6.01
N TYR A 6 -2.49 21.55 4.70
CA TYR A 6 -3.41 20.93 3.75
C TYR A 6 -3.19 19.40 3.68
N GLN A 7 -1.95 18.99 3.58
CA GLN A 7 -1.59 17.57 3.50
C GLN A 7 -1.97 16.84 4.79
N GLN A 8 -1.71 17.41 5.95
CA GLN A 8 -2.06 16.81 7.24
C GLN A 8 -3.57 16.63 7.40
N LYS A 9 -4.35 17.62 6.99
CA LYS A 9 -5.82 17.54 7.04
C LYS A 9 -6.33 16.43 6.11
N ALA A 10 -5.82 16.36 4.89
CA ALA A 10 -6.20 15.35 3.92
C ALA A 10 -5.82 13.94 4.40
N VAL A 11 -4.63 13.77 4.95
CA VAL A 11 -4.16 12.50 5.51
C VAL A 11 -5.04 12.06 6.67
N LYS A 12 -5.38 12.97 7.58
CA LYS A 12 -6.25 12.64 8.71
C LYS A 12 -7.63 12.17 8.25
N GLU A 13 -8.23 12.85 7.29
CA GLU A 13 -9.53 12.45 6.73
C GLU A 13 -9.46 11.09 6.06
N LEU A 14 -8.38 10.80 5.32
CA LEU A 14 -8.17 9.51 4.69
C LEU A 14 -8.05 8.38 5.72
N VAL A 15 -7.28 8.59 6.77
CA VAL A 15 -7.09 7.60 7.84
C VAL A 15 -8.41 7.35 8.55
N ASP A 16 -9.14 8.39 8.95
CA ASP A 16 -10.41 8.27 9.66
C ASP A 16 -11.45 7.50 8.83
N LYS A 17 -11.58 7.83 7.55
CA LYS A 17 -12.50 7.14 6.64
C LYS A 17 -12.09 5.70 6.39
N THR A 18 -10.80 5.43 6.24
CA THR A 18 -10.30 4.06 6.05
C THR A 18 -10.59 3.19 7.27
N ILE A 19 -10.37 3.71 8.46
CA ILE A 19 -10.67 2.99 9.70
C ILE A 19 -12.17 2.72 9.81
N ASP A 20 -13.03 3.69 9.52
CA ASP A 20 -14.47 3.49 9.50
C ASP A 20 -14.87 2.33 8.57
N LEU A 21 -14.30 2.28 7.37
CA LEU A 21 -14.57 1.19 6.42
C LEU A 21 -14.05 -0.15 6.91
N LEU A 22 -12.90 -0.18 7.57
CA LEU A 22 -12.31 -1.41 8.13
C LEU A 22 -13.09 -1.96 9.33
N THR A 23 -13.91 -1.16 9.99
CA THR A 23 -14.77 -1.66 11.08
C THR A 23 -15.87 -2.58 10.56
N TYR A 24 -16.24 -2.47 9.29
CA TYR A 24 -17.22 -3.36 8.65
C TYR A 24 -16.51 -4.57 8.04
N SER A 25 -16.24 -5.58 8.87
CA SER A 25 -15.51 -6.77 8.45
C SER A 25 -16.26 -7.59 7.39
N GLY A 26 -15.52 -8.25 6.49
CA GLY A 26 -16.07 -9.13 5.47
C GLY A 26 -16.61 -8.45 4.23
N MET A 27 -16.58 -7.13 4.15
CA MET A 27 -17.02 -6.36 2.99
C MET A 27 -15.84 -5.72 2.26
N ARG A 28 -15.96 -5.63 0.94
CA ARG A 28 -15.02 -4.85 0.12
C ARG A 28 -15.50 -3.40 0.03
N HIS A 29 -14.60 -2.48 0.27
CA HIS A 29 -14.89 -1.04 0.22
C HIS A 29 -13.95 -0.34 -0.74
N THR A 30 -14.45 0.75 -1.34
CA THR A 30 -13.66 1.62 -2.20
C THR A 30 -13.70 3.02 -1.65
N LEU A 31 -12.52 3.61 -1.44
CA LEU A 31 -12.35 5.00 -1.07
C LEU A 31 -11.59 5.72 -2.18
N VAL A 32 -12.17 6.80 -2.69
CA VAL A 32 -11.54 7.61 -3.76
C VAL A 32 -10.99 8.89 -3.16
N PHE A 33 -9.70 9.11 -3.37
CA PHE A 33 -9.02 10.34 -3.01
C PHE A 33 -8.53 11.05 -4.26
N LYS A 34 -8.94 12.30 -4.42
CA LYS A 34 -8.51 13.14 -5.54
C LYS A 34 -7.69 14.31 -5.02
N ALA A 35 -6.52 14.51 -5.61
CA ALA A 35 -5.68 15.66 -5.34
C ALA A 35 -5.10 16.19 -6.65
N PRO A 36 -4.91 17.52 -6.77
CA PRO A 36 -4.31 18.07 -7.98
C PRO A 36 -2.86 17.62 -8.15
N THR A 37 -2.39 17.62 -9.39
CA THR A 37 -0.98 17.32 -9.71
C THR A 37 -0.07 18.30 -8.97
N GLY A 38 1.00 17.78 -8.37
CA GLY A 38 1.93 18.60 -7.57
C GLY A 38 1.51 18.82 -6.12
N ALA A 39 0.38 18.25 -5.68
CA ALA A 39 -0.06 18.34 -4.28
C ALA A 39 0.65 17.38 -3.33
N GLY A 40 1.60 16.59 -3.81
CA GLY A 40 2.35 15.64 -2.99
C GLY A 40 1.58 14.35 -2.68
N LYS A 41 0.88 13.79 -3.65
CA LYS A 41 0.05 12.58 -3.48
C LYS A 41 0.81 11.40 -2.88
N THR A 42 2.03 11.15 -3.35
CA THR A 42 2.85 10.03 -2.85
C THR A 42 3.26 10.26 -1.40
N VAL A 43 3.62 11.49 -1.04
CA VAL A 43 3.95 11.86 0.34
C VAL A 43 2.73 11.70 1.24
N MET A 44 1.58 12.19 0.81
CA MET A 44 0.33 12.03 1.56
C MET A 44 -0.06 10.56 1.74
N ALA A 45 0.07 9.76 0.69
CA ALA A 45 -0.20 8.33 0.77
C ALA A 45 0.77 7.62 1.74
N SER A 46 2.04 7.96 1.69
CA SER A 46 3.05 7.41 2.60
C SER A 46 2.73 7.73 4.06
N GLU A 47 2.38 8.98 4.33
CA GLU A 47 1.99 9.43 5.67
C GLU A 47 0.70 8.78 6.15
N MET A 48 -0.28 8.65 5.25
CA MET A 48 -1.54 7.96 5.53
C MET A 48 -1.28 6.50 5.95
N LEU A 49 -0.43 5.78 5.23
CA LEU A 49 -0.12 4.39 5.56
C LEU A 49 0.58 4.27 6.92
N LEU A 50 1.53 5.17 7.22
CA LEU A 50 2.18 5.19 8.53
C LEU A 50 1.20 5.45 9.68
N ARG A 51 0.33 6.44 9.53
CA ARG A 51 -0.68 6.77 10.55
C ARG A 51 -1.71 5.67 10.70
N LEU A 52 -2.18 5.10 9.60
CA LEU A 52 -3.13 3.99 9.63
C LEU A 52 -2.54 2.81 10.40
N ASN A 53 -1.31 2.45 10.09
CA ASN A 53 -0.63 1.34 10.73
C ASN A 53 -0.46 1.57 12.25
N ALA A 54 -0.08 2.78 12.65
CA ALA A 54 0.05 3.15 14.05
C ALA A 54 -1.29 3.14 14.78
N GLU A 55 -2.34 3.73 14.21
CA GLU A 55 -3.66 3.80 14.84
C GLU A 55 -4.32 2.42 14.98
N LEU A 56 -4.17 1.54 14.00
CA LEU A 56 -4.76 0.19 14.07
C LEU A 56 -4.22 -0.61 15.24
N ARG A 57 -2.98 -0.40 15.65
CA ARG A 57 -2.40 -1.07 16.82
C ARG A 57 -3.05 -0.69 18.13
N ASP A 58 -3.38 0.58 18.26
CA ASP A 58 -3.90 1.14 19.50
C ASP A 58 -5.42 0.98 19.64
N ARG A 59 -6.11 0.63 18.54
CA ARG A 59 -7.57 0.49 18.56
C ARG A 59 -8.00 -0.92 18.94
N THR A 60 -9.04 -0.99 19.75
CA THR A 60 -9.67 -2.25 20.18
C THR A 60 -10.96 -2.55 19.41
N ASP A 61 -11.51 -1.57 18.69
CA ASP A 61 -12.79 -1.65 17.97
C ASP A 61 -12.64 -2.14 16.51
N VAL A 62 -11.40 -2.35 16.05
CA VAL A 62 -11.12 -2.83 14.70
C VAL A 62 -10.55 -4.24 14.77
N PRO A 63 -11.05 -5.19 13.94
CA PRO A 63 -10.57 -6.57 13.98
C PRO A 63 -9.14 -6.75 13.47
N TYR A 64 -8.63 -5.78 12.71
CA TYR A 64 -7.31 -5.86 12.09
C TYR A 64 -6.29 -5.05 12.89
N LYS A 65 -5.20 -5.66 13.29
CA LYS A 65 -4.08 -4.99 13.98
C LYS A 65 -2.94 -4.68 13.04
N GLU A 66 -2.78 -5.50 12.02
CA GLU A 66 -1.72 -5.37 11.03
C GLU A 66 -2.30 -5.60 9.64
N LEU A 67 -1.84 -4.82 8.67
CA LEU A 67 -2.25 -4.91 7.28
C LEU A 67 -1.04 -5.09 6.38
N ALA A 68 -1.25 -5.80 5.28
CA ALA A 68 -0.36 -5.78 4.13
C ALA A 68 -0.96 -4.87 3.06
N TYR A 69 -0.12 -4.24 2.24
CA TYR A 69 -0.54 -3.25 1.28
C TYR A 69 -0.06 -3.61 -0.12
N ILE A 70 -0.87 -3.28 -1.12
CA ILE A 70 -0.47 -3.38 -2.51
C ILE A 70 -0.62 -2.01 -3.16
N TRP A 71 0.47 -1.51 -3.73
CA TRP A 71 0.50 -0.27 -4.49
C TRP A 71 0.55 -0.59 -5.97
N ILE A 72 -0.49 -0.22 -6.70
CA ILE A 72 -0.60 -0.49 -8.13
C ILE A 72 -0.51 0.82 -8.89
N ALA A 73 0.39 0.88 -9.88
CA ALA A 73 0.54 2.06 -10.72
C ALA A 73 0.78 1.66 -12.19
N PRO A 74 0.26 2.45 -13.15
CA PRO A 74 0.50 2.21 -14.57
C PRO A 74 1.88 2.74 -15.01
N ASN A 75 2.28 2.38 -16.22
CA ASN A 75 3.44 2.95 -16.93
C ASN A 75 4.75 2.90 -16.13
N LYS A 76 4.95 1.84 -15.38
CA LYS A 76 6.13 1.63 -14.51
C LYS A 76 6.32 2.72 -13.44
N LEU A 77 5.29 3.50 -13.14
CA LEU A 77 5.33 4.50 -12.08
C LEU A 77 5.45 3.88 -10.68
N HIS A 78 5.18 2.59 -10.54
CA HIS A 78 5.36 1.84 -9.30
C HIS A 78 6.82 1.87 -8.81
N GLU A 79 7.80 1.86 -9.70
CA GLU A 79 9.22 1.96 -9.36
C GLU A 79 9.54 3.33 -8.73
N GLN A 80 9.04 4.42 -9.32
CA GLN A 80 9.22 5.76 -8.76
C GLN A 80 8.57 5.87 -7.38
N SER A 81 7.37 5.34 -7.22
CA SER A 81 6.67 5.32 -5.93
C SER A 81 7.43 4.49 -4.90
N TYR A 82 7.96 3.34 -5.29
CA TYR A 82 8.79 2.50 -4.43
C TYR A 82 9.99 3.24 -3.88
N PHE A 83 10.78 3.88 -4.75
CA PHE A 83 11.97 4.62 -4.31
C PHE A 83 11.63 5.83 -3.46
N LYS A 84 10.56 6.55 -3.77
CA LYS A 84 10.09 7.66 -2.94
C LYS A 84 9.66 7.21 -1.55
N MET A 85 8.89 6.14 -1.46
CA MET A 85 8.46 5.61 -0.17
C MET A 85 9.61 5.02 0.62
N LYS A 86 10.53 4.33 -0.05
CA LYS A 86 11.72 3.78 0.59
C LYS A 86 12.61 4.87 1.23
N SER A 87 12.71 6.04 0.58
CA SER A 87 13.43 7.17 1.18
C SER A 87 12.62 7.91 2.25
N PHE A 88 11.30 7.86 2.19
CA PHE A 88 10.42 8.46 3.18
C PHE A 88 10.38 7.65 4.48
N PHE A 89 10.33 6.32 4.39
CA PHE A 89 10.35 5.46 5.55
C PHE A 89 11.79 5.24 6.02
N THR A 90 12.08 5.68 7.24
CA THR A 90 13.39 5.53 7.86
C THR A 90 13.52 4.20 8.60
N GLU A 91 14.74 3.85 8.98
CA GLU A 91 14.99 2.68 9.83
C GLU A 91 14.20 2.77 11.14
N GLY A 92 13.62 1.66 11.55
CA GLY A 92 12.80 1.57 12.75
C GLY A 92 11.31 1.84 12.52
N GLN A 93 10.91 2.28 11.33
CA GLN A 93 9.50 2.32 10.95
C GLN A 93 9.03 0.94 10.51
N GLU A 94 7.76 0.67 10.74
CA GLU A 94 7.20 -0.68 10.61
C GLU A 94 6.69 -1.02 9.22
N LEU A 95 6.73 -0.06 8.29
CA LEU A 95 6.33 -0.27 6.90
C LEU A 95 7.57 -0.51 6.03
N HIS A 96 7.50 -1.57 5.24
CA HIS A 96 8.58 -2.03 4.41
C HIS A 96 8.17 -2.11 2.95
N PRO A 97 8.63 -1.19 2.09
CA PRO A 97 8.40 -1.28 0.65
C PRO A 97 9.09 -2.49 0.05
N VAL A 98 8.35 -3.23 -0.77
CA VAL A 98 8.86 -4.41 -1.50
C VAL A 98 8.44 -4.28 -2.96
N ILE A 99 9.36 -4.52 -3.89
CA ILE A 99 9.03 -4.59 -5.31
C ILE A 99 8.75 -6.04 -5.70
N TYR A 100 7.90 -6.26 -6.71
CA TYR A 100 7.47 -7.59 -7.10
C TYR A 100 8.63 -8.55 -7.40
N ASP A 101 9.67 -8.05 -8.04
CA ASP A 101 10.84 -8.87 -8.39
C ASP A 101 11.52 -9.46 -7.15
N ASP A 102 11.53 -8.71 -6.04
CA ASP A 102 12.08 -9.18 -4.77
C ASP A 102 11.18 -10.25 -4.14
N LEU A 103 9.85 -10.08 -4.27
CA LEU A 103 8.89 -11.06 -3.77
C LEU A 103 9.00 -12.40 -4.52
N ASP A 104 9.23 -12.36 -5.83
CA ASP A 104 9.37 -13.55 -6.67
C ASP A 104 10.58 -14.41 -6.27
N HIS A 105 11.56 -13.80 -5.63
CA HIS A 105 12.72 -14.48 -5.07
C HIS A 105 12.53 -14.87 -3.59
N SER A 106 11.43 -14.49 -2.96
CA SER A 106 11.17 -14.89 -1.58
C SER A 106 10.77 -16.36 -1.50
N ALA A 107 11.28 -17.05 -0.50
CA ALA A 107 10.96 -18.46 -0.30
C ALA A 107 9.49 -18.72 0.05
N GLU A 108 8.78 -17.71 0.50
CA GLU A 108 7.41 -17.84 1.01
C GLU A 108 6.34 -17.44 0.00
N GLY A 109 6.66 -16.56 -0.94
CA GLY A 109 5.78 -16.18 -2.04
C GLY A 109 4.50 -15.45 -1.66
N TYR A 110 4.47 -14.78 -0.50
CA TYR A 110 3.32 -13.97 -0.07
C TYR A 110 3.77 -12.69 0.65
N ILE A 111 2.84 -11.74 0.80
CA ILE A 111 3.09 -10.45 1.45
C ILE A 111 2.89 -10.60 2.95
N HIS A 112 3.86 -10.13 3.73
CA HIS A 112 3.77 -10.08 5.19
C HIS A 112 3.09 -8.80 5.69
N PRO A 113 2.49 -8.80 6.87
CA PRO A 113 2.01 -7.58 7.51
C PRO A 113 3.11 -6.52 7.60
N GLY A 114 2.74 -5.27 7.30
CA GLY A 114 3.69 -4.15 7.26
C GLY A 114 4.43 -3.99 5.94
N GLU A 115 4.31 -4.92 5.02
CA GLU A 115 4.91 -4.78 3.69
C GLU A 115 3.98 -4.04 2.73
N ILE A 116 4.58 -3.25 1.84
CA ILE A 116 3.90 -2.58 0.74
C ILE A 116 4.47 -3.13 -0.55
N LEU A 117 3.69 -3.94 -1.26
CA LEU A 117 4.10 -4.52 -2.53
C LEU A 117 3.81 -3.55 -3.67
N PHE A 118 4.83 -3.21 -4.44
CA PHE A 118 4.72 -2.33 -5.61
C PHE A 118 4.63 -3.14 -6.89
N VAL A 119 3.56 -2.94 -7.64
CA VAL A 119 3.29 -3.66 -8.88
C VAL A 119 2.92 -2.72 -10.01
N ASN A 120 3.30 -3.10 -11.23
CA ASN A 120 2.90 -2.40 -12.43
C ASN A 120 1.56 -2.93 -12.93
N TRP A 121 0.62 -2.02 -13.24
CA TRP A 121 -0.71 -2.39 -13.72
C TRP A 121 -0.67 -3.31 -14.95
N GLU A 122 0.19 -3.01 -15.90
CA GLU A 122 0.32 -3.78 -17.13
C GLU A 122 0.79 -5.21 -16.88
N SER A 123 1.52 -5.44 -15.79
CA SER A 123 1.99 -6.78 -15.43
C SER A 123 0.87 -7.67 -14.88
N ILE A 124 -0.17 -7.09 -14.31
CA ILE A 124 -1.29 -7.84 -13.72
C ILE A 124 -2.55 -7.85 -14.59
N SER A 125 -2.63 -6.94 -15.57
CA SER A 125 -3.82 -6.80 -16.43
C SER A 125 -3.77 -7.64 -17.71
N ARG A 126 -2.65 -8.28 -18.00
CA ARG A 126 -2.48 -9.13 -19.19
C ARG A 126 -2.88 -10.57 -18.87
N ASP A 127 -3.55 -11.24 -19.83
CA ASP A 127 -3.98 -12.64 -19.67
C ASP A 127 -2.83 -13.62 -19.41
N ASN A 128 -1.63 -13.28 -19.85
CA ASN A 128 -0.44 -14.09 -19.66
C ASN A 128 0.59 -13.46 -18.69
N ALA A 129 0.15 -12.52 -17.87
CA ALA A 129 1.02 -11.89 -16.89
C ALA A 129 1.54 -12.91 -15.86
N VAL A 130 2.81 -12.80 -15.51
CA VAL A 130 3.45 -13.70 -14.54
C VAL A 130 2.74 -13.68 -13.19
N MET A 131 2.22 -12.53 -12.79
CA MET A 131 1.53 -12.36 -11.51
C MET A 131 0.19 -13.09 -11.39
N ILE A 132 -0.44 -13.43 -12.52
CA ILE A 132 -1.72 -14.16 -12.55
C ILE A 132 -1.57 -15.60 -13.01
N ARG A 133 -0.36 -16.04 -13.34
CA ARG A 133 -0.07 -17.43 -13.69
C ARG A 133 0.16 -18.25 -12.43
N ASP A 134 -0.55 -19.35 -12.33
CA ASP A 134 -0.19 -20.41 -11.40
C ASP A 134 0.98 -21.21 -12.01
N THR A 135 2.15 -21.03 -11.45
CA THR A 135 3.32 -21.85 -11.76
C THR A 135 3.77 -22.54 -10.48
N GLU A 136 4.32 -23.75 -10.63
CA GLU A 136 4.80 -24.51 -9.48
C GLU A 136 5.95 -23.84 -8.71
N GLN A 137 6.53 -22.77 -9.27
CA GLN A 137 7.75 -22.13 -8.77
C GLN A 137 7.58 -20.66 -8.37
N SER A 138 6.47 -20.02 -8.69
CA SER A 138 6.26 -18.61 -8.37
C SER A 138 4.85 -18.37 -7.83
N ALA A 139 4.74 -17.47 -6.86
CA ALA A 139 3.45 -17.02 -6.37
C ALA A 139 2.75 -16.16 -7.42
N SER A 140 1.44 -16.31 -7.55
CA SER A 140 0.62 -15.40 -8.33
C SER A 140 0.03 -14.30 -7.45
N LEU A 141 -0.56 -13.26 -8.08
CA LEU A 141 -1.26 -12.22 -7.34
C LEU A 141 -2.42 -12.79 -6.50
N TYR A 142 -3.01 -13.91 -6.93
CA TYR A 142 -4.12 -14.56 -6.21
C TYR A 142 -3.67 -15.29 -4.93
N ASP A 143 -2.37 -15.58 -4.81
CA ASP A 143 -1.79 -16.28 -3.66
C ASP A 143 -1.35 -15.30 -2.54
N LEU A 144 -1.39 -14.03 -2.80
CA LEU A 144 -0.92 -12.97 -1.89
C LEU A 144 -1.90 -12.64 -0.76
#